data_0e79bd284dc79322776ef0f19b53ec84
#
_entry.id   0e79bd284dc79322776ef0f19b53ec84
#
_cell.length_a   1.000
_cell.length_b   1.000
_cell.length_c   1.000
_cell.angle_alpha   90.00
_cell.angle_beta   90.00
_cell.angle_gamma   90.00
#
_symmetry.space_group_name_H-M   'P 1'
#
loop_
_entity.id
_entity.type
_entity.pdbx_description
1 polymer ?
#
loop_
_entity_poly.entity_id
_entity_poly.type
_entity_poly.pdbx_seq_one_letter_code
_entity_poly.pdbx_strand_id
1 'polypeptide(L)'
;VQNPKVMERATAEVRRAFAAHGSVREEKLVEAGLQYLPLVIRETLRLHTPLPFLIPQACQEPCRVLGYDVPQGITVMVNAWALGRDERYWPGDPDAFRPERFEAGGGSAADFKGADFELLPFGSGRRMCPGMGFALANMELALASLLFHFDWEVPGGAKLDMTEAFGITAHRKSRLLLRPILRVPVPGV
;
A
#
# COMPACT_ATOMS: atom_id res chain seq x y z
N VAL A 1 -4.59 10.17 8.22
CA VAL A 1 -4.49 11.44 8.96
C VAL A 1 -4.06 12.60 8.05
N GLN A 2 -3.06 12.41 7.16
CA GLN A 2 -2.66 13.44 6.19
C GLN A 2 -3.70 13.71 5.10
N ASN A 3 -4.47 12.70 4.75
CA ASN A 3 -5.53 12.76 3.74
C ASN A 3 -6.90 12.60 4.44
N PRO A 4 -7.45 13.65 5.06
CA PRO A 4 -8.62 13.53 5.92
C PRO A 4 -9.85 12.99 5.20
N LYS A 5 -10.09 13.36 3.95
CA LYS A 5 -11.21 12.82 3.15
C LYS A 5 -11.09 11.31 2.91
N VAL A 6 -9.88 10.83 2.63
CA VAL A 6 -9.61 9.39 2.46
C VAL A 6 -9.82 8.65 3.78
N MET A 7 -9.32 9.21 4.89
CA MET A 7 -9.49 8.66 6.23
C MET A 7 -10.98 8.57 6.60
N GLU A 8 -11.73 9.65 6.40
CA GLU A 8 -13.17 9.72 6.68
C GLU A 8 -13.94 8.65 5.88
N ARG A 9 -13.68 8.55 4.58
CA ARG A 9 -14.35 7.59 3.69
C ARG A 9 -14.03 6.14 4.09
N ALA A 10 -12.75 5.81 4.33
CA ALA A 10 -12.35 4.48 4.77
C ALA A 10 -12.95 4.11 6.14
N THR A 11 -12.94 5.05 7.09
CA THR A 11 -13.52 4.85 8.42
C THR A 11 -15.03 4.62 8.33
N ALA A 12 -15.75 5.42 7.53
CA ALA A 12 -17.19 5.28 7.33
C ALA A 12 -17.55 3.93 6.70
N GLU A 13 -16.78 3.48 5.70
CA GLU A 13 -16.97 2.16 5.10
C GLU A 13 -16.84 1.05 6.14
N VAL A 14 -15.72 1.03 6.86
CA VAL A 14 -15.41 -0.01 7.84
C VAL A 14 -16.45 -0.03 8.96
N ARG A 15 -16.80 1.13 9.53
CA ARG A 15 -17.79 1.21 10.63
C ARG A 15 -19.17 0.76 10.20
N ARG A 16 -19.58 1.09 8.97
CA ARG A 16 -20.85 0.61 8.41
C ARG A 16 -20.85 -0.90 8.22
N ALA A 17 -19.76 -1.46 7.67
CA ALA A 17 -19.65 -2.88 7.38
C ALA A 17 -19.68 -3.74 8.66
N PHE A 18 -19.07 -3.27 9.74
CA PHE A 18 -18.98 -4.02 11.00
C PHE A 18 -19.92 -3.55 12.11
N ALA A 19 -20.84 -2.60 11.83
CA ALA A 19 -21.75 -2.04 12.84
C ALA A 19 -22.53 -3.10 13.62
N ALA A 20 -23.04 -4.13 12.93
CA ALA A 20 -23.82 -5.21 13.54
C ALA A 20 -22.97 -6.21 14.35
N HIS A 21 -21.64 -6.22 14.16
CA HIS A 21 -20.75 -7.20 14.78
C HIS A 21 -20.04 -6.66 16.03
N GLY A 22 -19.95 -5.34 16.18
CA GLY A 22 -19.27 -4.68 17.30
C GLY A 22 -17.75 -4.83 17.32
N SER A 23 -17.18 -5.59 16.38
CA SER A 23 -15.73 -5.78 16.23
C SER A 23 -15.41 -6.25 14.82
N VAL A 24 -14.17 -5.99 14.39
CA VAL A 24 -13.63 -6.55 13.13
C VAL A 24 -13.07 -7.94 13.41
N ARG A 25 -13.48 -8.92 12.62
CA ARG A 25 -13.00 -10.32 12.70
C ARG A 25 -12.55 -10.77 11.33
N GLU A 26 -11.47 -11.54 11.30
CA GLU A 26 -10.88 -12.05 10.05
C GLU A 26 -11.91 -12.82 9.21
N GLU A 27 -12.68 -13.71 9.84
CA GLU A 27 -13.70 -14.53 9.16
C GLU A 27 -14.79 -13.70 8.48
N LYS A 28 -14.96 -12.44 8.93
CA LYS A 28 -16.00 -11.53 8.41
C LYS A 28 -15.48 -10.52 7.39
N LEU A 29 -14.16 -10.39 7.20
CA LEU A 29 -13.60 -9.42 6.25
C LEU A 29 -14.08 -9.67 4.81
N VAL A 30 -14.07 -10.93 4.37
CA VAL A 30 -14.51 -11.30 3.02
C VAL A 30 -16.00 -11.01 2.84
N GLU A 31 -16.82 -11.38 3.84
CA GLU A 31 -18.27 -11.13 3.81
C GLU A 31 -18.61 -9.63 3.88
N ALA A 32 -17.79 -8.84 4.57
CA ALA A 32 -17.95 -7.39 4.72
C ALA A 32 -17.84 -6.65 3.38
N GLY A 33 -17.11 -7.23 2.42
CA GLY A 33 -17.03 -6.74 1.05
C GLY A 33 -16.50 -5.30 0.96
N LEU A 34 -15.46 -4.98 1.74
CA LEU A 34 -14.84 -3.65 1.72
C LEU A 34 -14.34 -3.33 0.32
N GLN A 35 -14.73 -2.18 -0.22
CA GLN A 35 -14.38 -1.75 -1.57
C GLN A 35 -13.30 -0.68 -1.57
N TYR A 36 -13.36 0.25 -0.64
CA TYR A 36 -12.47 1.41 -0.61
C TYR A 36 -11.17 1.16 0.17
N LEU A 37 -11.23 0.44 1.30
CA LEU A 37 -10.04 0.13 2.08
C LEU A 37 -8.96 -0.63 1.29
N PRO A 38 -9.29 -1.64 0.44
CA PRO A 38 -8.32 -2.25 -0.47
C PRO A 38 -7.65 -1.25 -1.43
N LEU A 39 -8.37 -0.23 -1.90
CA LEU A 39 -7.80 0.80 -2.76
C LEU A 39 -6.83 1.70 -2.00
N VAL A 40 -7.12 2.01 -0.74
CA VAL A 40 -6.20 2.74 0.16
C VAL A 40 -4.90 1.95 0.35
N ILE A 41 -4.98 0.64 0.55
CA ILE A 41 -3.81 -0.24 0.66
C ILE A 41 -3.02 -0.23 -0.65
N ARG A 42 -3.70 -0.35 -1.80
CA ARG A 42 -3.08 -0.34 -3.13
C ARG A 42 -2.34 0.96 -3.39
N GLU A 43 -2.95 2.10 -3.12
CA GLU A 43 -2.32 3.40 -3.29
C GLU A 43 -1.14 3.61 -2.33
N THR A 44 -1.24 3.10 -1.11
CA THR A 44 -0.13 3.11 -0.16
C THR A 44 1.06 2.31 -0.68
N LEU A 45 0.82 1.13 -1.22
CA LEU A 45 1.87 0.27 -1.79
C LEU A 45 2.47 0.85 -3.07
N ARG A 46 1.71 1.63 -3.85
CA ARG A 46 2.20 2.35 -5.02
C ARG A 46 3.18 3.46 -4.61
N LEU A 47 2.73 4.37 -3.75
CA LEU A 47 3.52 5.55 -3.35
C LEU A 47 4.63 5.22 -2.35
N HIS A 48 4.37 4.31 -1.44
CA HIS A 48 5.28 3.96 -0.35
C HIS A 48 5.68 2.49 -0.45
N THR A 49 6.17 2.10 -1.65
CA THR A 49 6.62 0.73 -1.87
C THR A 49 7.72 0.34 -0.88
N PRO A 50 7.54 -0.75 -0.10
CA PRO A 50 8.51 -1.13 0.93
C PRO A 50 9.90 -1.47 0.41
N LEU A 51 9.98 -2.00 -0.83
CA LEU A 51 11.24 -2.36 -1.50
C LEU A 51 11.43 -1.50 -2.75
N PRO A 52 12.02 -0.29 -2.63
CA PRO A 52 12.09 0.68 -3.72
C PRO A 52 12.85 0.17 -4.95
N PHE A 53 13.83 -0.72 -4.77
CA PHE A 53 14.60 -1.34 -5.86
C PHE A 53 14.31 -2.83 -6.05
N LEU A 54 13.26 -3.34 -5.42
CA LEU A 54 12.96 -4.76 -5.32
C LEU A 54 14.17 -5.56 -4.79
N ILE A 55 14.11 -6.88 -4.88
CA ILE A 55 15.25 -7.73 -4.52
C ILE A 55 16.19 -7.78 -5.71
N PRO A 56 17.48 -7.41 -5.56
CA PRO A 56 18.48 -7.52 -6.61
C PRO A 56 18.56 -8.93 -7.17
N GLN A 57 18.67 -9.05 -8.49
CA GLN A 57 18.75 -10.34 -9.17
C GLN A 57 20.00 -10.40 -10.04
N ALA A 58 20.72 -11.53 -9.97
CA ALA A 58 21.86 -11.77 -10.84
C ALA A 58 21.38 -12.32 -12.18
N CYS A 59 21.90 -11.76 -13.28
CA CYS A 59 21.68 -12.26 -14.63
C CYS A 59 22.29 -13.65 -14.74
N GLN A 60 21.49 -14.67 -15.03
CA GLN A 60 21.95 -16.06 -15.08
C GLN A 60 22.66 -16.40 -16.38
N GLU A 61 22.28 -15.77 -17.49
CA GLU A 61 22.84 -15.95 -18.81
C GLU A 61 22.99 -14.59 -19.50
N PRO A 62 23.96 -14.40 -20.40
CA PRO A 62 24.06 -13.16 -21.15
C PRO A 62 22.75 -12.88 -21.89
N CYS A 63 22.23 -11.68 -21.77
CA CYS A 63 21.01 -11.29 -22.43
C CYS A 63 21.07 -9.83 -22.91
N ARG A 64 20.08 -9.42 -23.69
CA ARG A 64 19.96 -8.04 -24.15
C ARG A 64 18.71 -7.40 -23.60
N VAL A 65 18.87 -6.26 -22.92
CA VAL A 65 17.75 -5.53 -22.32
C VAL A 65 17.77 -4.10 -22.83
N LEU A 66 16.68 -3.65 -23.46
CA LEU A 66 16.53 -2.30 -24.02
C LEU A 66 17.71 -1.86 -24.92
N GLY A 67 18.31 -2.81 -25.65
CA GLY A 67 19.44 -2.56 -26.53
C GLY A 67 20.81 -2.66 -25.87
N TYR A 68 20.90 -2.82 -24.55
CA TYR A 68 22.13 -3.01 -23.79
C TYR A 68 22.47 -4.49 -23.63
N ASP A 69 23.73 -4.84 -23.80
CA ASP A 69 24.23 -6.18 -23.50
C ASP A 69 24.43 -6.33 -21.99
N VAL A 70 23.77 -7.30 -21.38
CA VAL A 70 23.84 -7.61 -19.95
C VAL A 70 24.57 -8.94 -19.78
N PRO A 71 25.86 -8.93 -19.36
CA PRO A 71 26.64 -10.13 -19.12
C PRO A 71 26.08 -10.98 -17.98
N GLN A 72 26.41 -12.28 -18.00
CA GLN A 72 26.17 -13.18 -16.88
C GLN A 72 26.79 -12.63 -15.60
N GLY A 73 26.11 -12.77 -14.47
CA GLY A 73 26.58 -12.36 -13.14
C GLY A 73 26.33 -10.88 -12.81
N ILE A 74 25.90 -10.06 -13.78
CA ILE A 74 25.53 -8.66 -13.51
C ILE A 74 24.28 -8.63 -12.61
N THR A 75 24.34 -7.77 -11.60
CA THR A 75 23.19 -7.51 -10.73
C THR A 75 22.23 -6.53 -11.41
N VAL A 76 20.98 -6.93 -11.52
CA VAL A 76 19.88 -6.12 -12.04
C VAL A 76 18.96 -5.70 -10.90
N MET A 77 18.62 -4.42 -10.86
CA MET A 77 17.65 -3.85 -9.92
C MET A 77 16.53 -3.16 -10.70
N VAL A 78 15.28 -3.33 -10.25
CA VAL A 78 14.12 -2.67 -10.81
C VAL A 78 13.71 -1.54 -9.88
N ASN A 79 13.70 -0.30 -10.37
CA ASN A 79 13.30 0.86 -9.57
C ASN A 79 11.77 0.96 -9.47
N ALA A 80 11.17 0.16 -8.58
CA ALA A 80 9.73 0.12 -8.34
C ALA A 80 9.21 1.45 -7.75
N TRP A 81 10.04 2.18 -7.01
CA TRP A 81 9.70 3.50 -6.49
C TRP A 81 9.48 4.51 -7.63
N ALA A 82 10.35 4.53 -8.64
CA ALA A 82 10.20 5.39 -9.80
C ALA A 82 9.01 4.97 -10.68
N LEU A 83 8.79 3.66 -10.87
CA LEU A 83 7.64 3.15 -11.62
C LEU A 83 6.32 3.59 -10.99
N GLY A 84 6.20 3.54 -9.67
CA GLY A 84 5.03 4.00 -8.95
C GLY A 84 4.76 5.51 -9.05
N ARG A 85 5.70 6.31 -9.61
CA ARG A 85 5.61 7.78 -9.77
C ARG A 85 5.75 8.25 -11.20
N ASP A 86 5.82 7.34 -12.16
CA ASP A 86 5.98 7.69 -13.55
C ASP A 86 4.66 8.21 -14.14
N GLU A 87 4.65 9.46 -14.60
CA GLU A 87 3.46 10.12 -15.14
C GLU A 87 2.87 9.42 -16.37
N ARG A 88 3.69 8.65 -17.10
CA ARG A 88 3.23 7.84 -18.22
C ARG A 88 2.22 6.76 -17.81
N TYR A 89 2.35 6.24 -16.59
CA TYR A 89 1.47 5.21 -16.02
C TYR A 89 0.47 5.80 -15.02
N TRP A 90 0.84 6.90 -14.36
CA TRP A 90 0.06 7.53 -13.30
C TRP A 90 -0.27 8.99 -13.63
N PRO A 91 -1.09 9.26 -14.66
CA PRO A 91 -1.35 10.62 -15.13
C PRO A 91 -2.08 11.46 -14.07
N GLY A 92 -1.83 12.77 -14.13
CA GLY A 92 -2.46 13.76 -13.27
C GLY A 92 -2.05 13.66 -11.80
N ASP A 93 -0.84 14.10 -11.51
CA ASP A 93 -0.17 14.12 -10.22
C ASP A 93 0.15 12.71 -9.67
N PRO A 94 1.25 12.10 -10.15
CA PRO A 94 1.70 10.78 -9.70
C PRO A 94 2.12 10.74 -8.23
N ASP A 95 2.48 11.87 -7.62
CA ASP A 95 2.87 11.98 -6.22
C ASP A 95 1.68 12.19 -5.26
N ALA A 96 0.49 12.50 -5.78
CA ALA A 96 -0.70 12.61 -4.96
C ALA A 96 -1.18 11.23 -4.48
N PHE A 97 -1.50 11.16 -3.18
CA PHE A 97 -2.17 9.99 -2.60
C PHE A 97 -3.67 10.02 -2.95
N ARG A 98 -4.07 9.22 -3.95
CA ARG A 98 -5.42 9.21 -4.50
C ARG A 98 -5.91 7.78 -4.75
N PRO A 99 -6.48 7.10 -3.75
CA PRO A 99 -7.03 5.73 -3.91
C PRO A 99 -8.06 5.60 -5.02
N GLU A 100 -8.79 6.69 -5.31
CA GLU A 100 -9.84 6.77 -6.33
C GLU A 100 -9.32 6.50 -7.74
N ARG A 101 -8.00 6.58 -7.97
CA ARG A 101 -7.42 6.19 -9.28
C ARG A 101 -7.68 4.73 -9.64
N PHE A 102 -7.90 3.88 -8.64
CA PHE A 102 -8.19 2.45 -8.81
C PHE A 102 -9.69 2.11 -8.81
N GLU A 103 -10.57 3.09 -8.65
CA GLU A 103 -12.02 2.88 -8.82
C GLU A 103 -12.37 2.66 -10.29
N ALA A 104 -13.52 2.05 -10.53
CA ALA A 104 -14.06 1.93 -11.88
C ALA A 104 -14.21 3.34 -12.52
N GLY A 105 -13.50 3.58 -13.62
CA GLY A 105 -13.42 4.90 -14.26
C GLY A 105 -12.39 5.86 -13.64
N GLY A 106 -11.64 5.45 -12.62
CA GLY A 106 -10.63 6.27 -11.94
C GLY A 106 -9.31 6.46 -12.69
N GLY A 107 -9.12 5.76 -13.81
CA GLY A 107 -7.97 5.92 -14.71
C GLY A 107 -6.91 4.83 -14.62
N SER A 108 -6.95 3.93 -13.64
CA SER A 108 -6.03 2.78 -13.57
C SER A 108 -6.75 1.50 -13.14
N ALA A 109 -6.56 0.44 -13.93
CA ALA A 109 -6.96 -0.92 -13.57
C ALA A 109 -5.77 -1.74 -13.01
N ALA A 110 -4.60 -1.11 -12.84
CA ALA A 110 -3.38 -1.80 -12.42
C ALA A 110 -3.56 -2.54 -11.10
N ASP A 111 -3.12 -3.80 -11.08
CA ASP A 111 -3.12 -4.68 -9.91
C ASP A 111 -1.70 -5.18 -9.63
N PHE A 112 -1.43 -5.57 -8.40
CA PHE A 112 -0.11 -6.07 -7.98
C PHE A 112 0.04 -7.59 -8.11
N LYS A 113 -0.77 -8.23 -8.98
CA LYS A 113 -0.65 -9.67 -9.31
C LYS A 113 0.53 -10.00 -10.22
N GLY A 114 1.35 -9.00 -10.57
CA GLY A 114 2.59 -9.16 -11.30
C GLY A 114 2.46 -9.16 -12.83
N ALA A 115 1.30 -8.76 -13.36
CA ALA A 115 1.05 -8.53 -14.79
C ALA A 115 1.16 -7.05 -15.17
N ASP A 116 0.89 -6.15 -14.23
CA ASP A 116 0.94 -4.70 -14.42
C ASP A 116 2.28 -4.18 -13.89
N PHE A 117 3.24 -4.02 -14.79
CA PHE A 117 4.63 -3.72 -14.43
C PHE A 117 4.85 -2.31 -13.88
N GLU A 118 3.89 -1.44 -13.99
CA GLU A 118 3.87 -0.13 -13.34
C GLU A 118 3.59 -0.19 -11.83
N LEU A 119 3.08 -1.34 -11.32
CA LEU A 119 2.72 -1.53 -9.93
C LEU A 119 3.28 -2.86 -9.38
N LEU A 120 4.50 -2.83 -8.87
CA LEU A 120 5.26 -4.02 -8.46
C LEU A 120 5.65 -4.06 -6.97
N PRO A 121 4.76 -3.75 -6.00
CA PRO A 121 5.14 -3.74 -4.59
C PRO A 121 5.56 -5.13 -4.06
N PHE A 122 5.13 -6.20 -4.72
CA PHE A 122 5.45 -7.59 -4.41
C PHE A 122 6.35 -8.26 -5.44
N GLY A 123 6.89 -7.48 -6.39
CA GLY A 123 7.65 -8.00 -7.52
C GLY A 123 6.76 -8.68 -8.57
N SER A 124 7.39 -9.43 -9.48
CA SER A 124 6.71 -10.13 -10.57
C SER A 124 7.43 -11.41 -10.98
N GLY A 125 6.75 -12.23 -11.76
CA GLY A 125 7.29 -13.45 -12.36
C GLY A 125 7.62 -14.53 -11.32
N ARG A 126 8.64 -15.36 -11.64
CA ARG A 126 9.03 -16.53 -10.83
C ARG A 126 9.56 -16.21 -9.44
N ARG A 127 9.89 -14.96 -9.16
CA ARG A 127 10.42 -14.45 -7.87
C ARG A 127 9.46 -13.49 -7.18
N MET A 128 8.21 -13.47 -7.59
CA MET A 128 7.15 -12.73 -6.90
C MET A 128 7.04 -13.16 -5.44
N CYS A 129 6.70 -12.22 -4.58
CA CYS A 129 6.57 -12.47 -3.14
C CYS A 129 5.55 -13.59 -2.84
N PRO A 130 5.95 -14.70 -2.22
CA PRO A 130 5.03 -15.78 -1.90
C PRO A 130 4.08 -15.42 -0.74
N GLY A 131 4.44 -14.40 0.07
CA GLY A 131 3.65 -13.93 1.21
C GLY A 131 2.65 -12.82 0.87
N MET A 132 2.41 -12.50 -0.40
CA MET A 132 1.53 -11.39 -0.80
C MET A 132 0.12 -11.51 -0.19
N GLY A 133 -0.52 -12.67 -0.33
CA GLY A 133 -1.87 -12.89 0.22
C GLY A 133 -1.92 -12.71 1.74
N PHE A 134 -0.95 -13.26 2.45
CA PHE A 134 -0.82 -13.09 3.89
C PHE A 134 -0.60 -11.61 4.29
N ALA A 135 0.28 -10.90 3.59
CA ALA A 135 0.55 -9.49 3.86
C ALA A 135 -0.70 -8.62 3.65
N LEU A 136 -1.43 -8.83 2.55
CA LEU A 136 -2.65 -8.07 2.25
C LEU A 136 -3.74 -8.33 3.29
N ALA A 137 -4.00 -9.59 3.66
CA ALA A 137 -4.98 -9.94 4.67
C ALA A 137 -4.65 -9.29 6.04
N ASN A 138 -3.38 -9.32 6.45
CA ASN A 138 -2.95 -8.68 7.70
C ASN A 138 -3.08 -7.16 7.66
N MET A 139 -2.72 -6.52 6.53
CA MET A 139 -2.88 -5.06 6.38
C MET A 139 -4.35 -4.66 6.44
N GLU A 140 -5.22 -5.40 5.76
CA GLU A 140 -6.65 -5.13 5.75
C GLU A 140 -7.27 -5.31 7.14
N LEU A 141 -6.99 -6.43 7.82
CA LEU A 141 -7.47 -6.70 9.18
C LEU A 141 -7.00 -5.66 10.19
N ALA A 142 -5.72 -5.33 10.16
CA ALA A 142 -5.14 -4.35 11.08
C ALA A 142 -5.73 -2.95 10.86
N LEU A 143 -5.78 -2.49 9.61
CA LEU A 143 -6.34 -1.18 9.28
C LEU A 143 -7.83 -1.10 9.58
N ALA A 144 -8.60 -2.12 9.21
CA ALA A 144 -10.03 -2.18 9.51
C ALA A 144 -10.27 -2.12 11.03
N SER A 145 -9.53 -2.88 11.82
CA SER A 145 -9.64 -2.87 13.29
C SER A 145 -9.32 -1.49 13.88
N LEU A 146 -8.22 -0.87 13.42
CA LEU A 146 -7.80 0.45 13.88
C LEU A 146 -8.82 1.55 13.51
N LEU A 147 -9.40 1.51 12.32
CA LEU A 147 -10.40 2.47 11.86
C LEU A 147 -11.77 2.24 12.50
N PHE A 148 -12.11 0.99 12.83
CA PHE A 148 -13.37 0.66 13.49
C PHE A 148 -13.43 1.21 14.89
N HIS A 149 -12.40 0.93 15.70
CA HIS A 149 -12.38 1.23 17.12
C HIS A 149 -11.98 2.66 17.44
N PHE A 150 -11.14 3.31 16.61
CA PHE A 150 -10.52 4.59 16.96
C PHE A 150 -10.67 5.65 15.88
N ASP A 151 -10.77 6.90 16.31
CA ASP A 151 -10.35 8.05 15.52
C ASP A 151 -8.88 8.36 15.87
N TRP A 152 -8.20 9.03 14.95
CA TRP A 152 -6.77 9.25 15.03
C TRP A 152 -6.42 10.72 14.88
N GLU A 153 -5.67 11.26 15.81
CA GLU A 153 -5.19 12.64 15.77
C GLU A 153 -3.67 12.72 15.83
N VAL A 154 -3.13 13.70 15.12
CA VAL A 154 -1.72 14.08 15.27
C VAL A 154 -1.63 15.00 16.51
N PRO A 155 -0.83 14.66 17.52
CA PRO A 155 -0.65 15.52 18.69
C PRO A 155 -0.23 16.94 18.28
N GLY A 156 -0.90 17.95 18.83
CA GLY A 156 -0.62 19.36 18.51
C GLY A 156 -1.02 19.82 17.12
N GLY A 157 -1.74 19.01 16.32
CA GLY A 157 -2.15 19.36 14.95
C GLY A 157 -0.99 19.53 13.96
N ALA A 158 0.20 19.02 14.30
CA ALA A 158 1.40 19.16 13.48
C ALA A 158 1.25 18.41 12.14
N LYS A 159 1.86 18.93 11.09
CA LYS A 159 1.98 18.21 9.81
C LYS A 159 2.92 17.02 10.00
N LEU A 160 2.51 15.84 9.53
CA LEU A 160 3.36 14.67 9.57
C LEU A 160 4.55 14.83 8.61
N ASP A 161 5.74 14.57 9.11
CA ASP A 161 6.93 14.45 8.27
C ASP A 161 6.90 13.09 7.56
N MET A 162 6.80 13.10 6.23
CA MET A 162 6.78 11.92 5.38
C MET A 162 8.12 11.64 4.73
N THR A 163 9.20 12.31 5.19
CA THR A 163 10.55 12.02 4.71
C THR A 163 10.88 10.54 4.89
N GLU A 164 11.33 9.94 3.81
CA GLU A 164 11.71 8.53 3.79
C GLU A 164 13.18 8.34 4.20
N ALA A 165 13.44 7.27 4.91
CA ALA A 165 14.78 6.73 5.12
C ALA A 165 14.90 5.45 4.31
N PHE A 166 16.00 5.34 3.55
CA PHE A 166 16.24 4.23 2.65
C PHE A 166 17.25 3.25 3.25
N GLY A 167 16.95 1.98 3.09
CA GLY A 167 17.79 0.83 3.32
C GLY A 167 17.39 -0.24 2.30
N ILE A 168 17.37 -1.50 2.67
CA ILE A 168 16.71 -2.56 1.88
C ILE A 168 15.22 -2.23 1.75
N THR A 169 14.62 -1.74 2.85
CA THR A 169 13.25 -1.26 2.88
C THR A 169 13.19 0.25 3.04
N ALA A 170 12.23 0.89 2.37
CA ALA A 170 11.89 2.28 2.62
C ALA A 170 10.90 2.37 3.80
N HIS A 171 11.13 3.31 4.68
CA HIS A 171 10.25 3.59 5.81
C HIS A 171 10.31 5.08 6.17
N ARG A 172 9.36 5.55 6.97
CA ARG A 172 9.42 6.93 7.46
C ARG A 172 10.65 7.14 8.33
N LYS A 173 11.37 8.24 8.10
CA LYS A 173 12.54 8.63 8.89
C LYS A 173 12.15 8.98 10.33
N SER A 174 11.02 9.68 10.51
CA SER A 174 10.49 10.06 11.82
C SER A 174 9.47 9.02 12.33
N ARG A 175 9.38 8.82 13.64
CA ARG A 175 8.38 7.95 14.27
C ARG A 175 6.98 8.48 14.01
N LEU A 176 6.02 7.59 13.77
CA LEU A 176 4.60 7.94 13.70
C LEU A 176 4.02 7.97 15.11
N LEU A 177 3.75 9.16 15.61
CA LEU A 177 3.06 9.37 16.88
C LEU A 177 1.65 9.83 16.58
N LEU A 178 0.66 9.05 16.97
CA LEU A 178 -0.76 9.36 16.84
C LEU A 178 -1.45 9.16 18.19
N ARG A 179 -2.46 9.98 18.46
CA ARG A 179 -3.35 9.82 19.61
C ARG A 179 -4.60 9.08 19.17
N PRO A 180 -4.89 7.88 19.73
CA PRO A 180 -6.15 7.19 19.50
C PRO A 180 -7.25 7.83 20.33
N ILE A 181 -8.44 7.98 19.73
CA ILE A 181 -9.67 8.38 20.40
C ILE A 181 -10.64 7.23 20.25
N LEU A 182 -10.95 6.55 21.35
CA LEU A 182 -11.86 5.41 21.34
C LEU A 182 -13.26 5.83 20.91
N ARG A 183 -13.84 5.12 19.95
CA ARG A 183 -15.21 5.31 19.44
C ARG A 183 -16.07 4.08 19.66
N VAL A 184 -15.53 2.92 19.40
CA VAL A 184 -16.20 1.64 19.62
C VAL A 184 -15.34 0.83 20.61
N PRO A 185 -15.90 0.32 21.72
CA PRO A 185 -15.15 -0.47 22.68
C PRO A 185 -14.40 -1.63 22.03
N VAL A 186 -13.19 -1.89 22.52
CA VAL A 186 -12.40 -3.04 22.08
C VAL A 186 -12.81 -4.25 22.93
N PRO A 187 -13.26 -5.36 22.36
CA PRO A 187 -13.63 -6.54 23.12
C PRO A 187 -12.46 -7.08 23.94
N GLY A 188 -12.71 -7.31 25.24
CA GLY A 188 -11.72 -7.89 26.13
C GLY A 188 -10.71 -6.90 26.73
N VAL A 189 -10.91 -5.61 26.54
CA VAL A 189 -10.09 -4.53 27.15
C VAL A 189 -10.94 -3.69 28.08
#